data_c0f8272abe001566182bd316ffb7eded
#
_entry.id   c0f8272abe001566182bd316ffb7eded
#
_cell.length_a   1.000
_cell.length_b   1.000
_cell.length_c   1.000
_cell.angle_alpha   90.00
_cell.angle_beta   90.00
_cell.angle_gamma   90.00
#
_symmetry.space_group_name_H-M   'P 1'
#
loop_
_entity.id
_entity.type
_entity.pdbx_description
1 polymer ?
#
loop_
_entity_poly.entity_id
_entity_poly.type
_entity_poly.pdbx_seq_one_letter_code
_entity_poly.pdbx_strand_id
1 'polypeptide(L)'
;MTKSIGLICGSLRKNSYNRIIAQSLTELDDSHQFRWIEINDLPLFNEDLEISVPETVTSFKSAIQDVDGIIIISPEYNSGIPGVLKNALDWASRPRESAVLSRKPVGLIGATPGGLGTAFAQLQIRQVLEAMQVHVLPFQKMLISQVHKKIDSEQKVLTDEQTKRYLQQYLHQFIHWIDHIPALD
;
A
#
# COMPACT_ATOMS: atom_id res chain seq x y z
N MET A 1 14.42 -16.33 -3.37
CA MET A 1 13.25 -16.76 -4.17
C MET A 1 12.52 -15.55 -4.70
N THR A 2 11.92 -15.62 -5.89
CA THR A 2 11.07 -14.56 -6.44
C THR A 2 9.83 -14.36 -5.56
N LYS A 3 9.56 -13.11 -5.17
CA LYS A 3 8.38 -12.75 -4.36
C LYS A 3 7.28 -12.17 -5.23
N SER A 4 6.03 -12.34 -4.80
CA SER A 4 4.86 -11.66 -5.34
C SER A 4 4.47 -10.53 -4.39
N ILE A 5 4.53 -9.27 -4.85
CA ILE A 5 4.28 -8.09 -4.05
C ILE A 5 2.99 -7.41 -4.54
N GLY A 6 2.02 -7.28 -3.65
CA GLY A 6 0.79 -6.53 -3.90
C GLY A 6 1.01 -5.03 -3.80
N LEU A 7 0.47 -4.25 -4.73
CA LEU A 7 0.49 -2.79 -4.70
C LEU A 7 -0.92 -2.26 -4.49
N ILE A 8 -1.17 -1.57 -3.38
CA ILE A 8 -2.43 -0.87 -3.09
C ILE A 8 -2.19 0.63 -3.17
N CYS A 9 -2.88 1.32 -4.09
CA CYS A 9 -2.83 2.77 -4.18
C CYS A 9 -4.03 3.40 -3.45
N GLY A 10 -3.77 4.20 -2.42
CA GLY A 10 -4.80 4.90 -1.63
C GLY A 10 -5.45 6.10 -2.35
N SER A 11 -5.33 6.20 -3.68
CA SER A 11 -5.87 7.33 -4.45
C SER A 11 -6.58 6.85 -5.71
N LEU A 12 -7.82 7.26 -5.89
CA LEU A 12 -8.61 7.00 -7.09
C LEU A 12 -8.40 8.05 -8.21
N ARG A 13 -7.56 9.06 -7.98
CA ARG A 13 -7.31 10.11 -8.96
C ARG A 13 -6.61 9.54 -10.20
N LYS A 14 -7.13 9.79 -11.41
CA LYS A 14 -6.58 9.30 -12.69
C LYS A 14 -5.09 9.61 -12.88
N ASN A 15 -4.65 10.81 -12.47
CA ASN A 15 -3.26 11.24 -12.52
C ASN A 15 -2.68 11.31 -11.09
N SER A 16 -2.80 10.22 -10.34
CA SER A 16 -2.30 10.14 -8.97
C SER A 16 -0.79 10.05 -8.93
N TYR A 17 -0.13 10.95 -8.22
CA TYR A 17 1.30 10.84 -7.93
C TYR A 17 1.64 9.53 -7.21
N ASN A 18 0.78 9.07 -6.32
CA ASN A 18 0.99 7.80 -5.60
C ASN A 18 0.92 6.59 -6.56
N ARG A 19 0.07 6.64 -7.61
CA ARG A 19 0.05 5.60 -8.63
C ARG A 19 1.32 5.62 -9.49
N ILE A 20 1.85 6.81 -9.82
CA ILE A 20 3.12 6.95 -10.53
C ILE A 20 4.28 6.39 -9.68
N ILE A 21 4.32 6.70 -8.38
CA ILE A 21 5.33 6.14 -7.47
C ILE A 21 5.21 4.61 -7.37
N ALA A 22 3.99 4.07 -7.29
CA ALA A 22 3.78 2.63 -7.28
C ALA A 22 4.25 1.96 -8.59
N GLN A 23 3.98 2.59 -9.74
CA GLN A 23 4.47 2.12 -11.03
C GLN A 23 6.01 2.14 -11.08
N SER A 24 6.65 3.17 -10.53
CA SER A 24 8.12 3.25 -10.49
C SER A 24 8.74 2.10 -9.70
N LEU A 25 8.06 1.52 -8.69
CA LEU A 25 8.56 0.33 -7.99
C LEU A 25 8.69 -0.87 -8.93
N THR A 26 7.73 -1.05 -9.84
CA THR A 26 7.75 -2.17 -10.81
C THR A 26 8.84 -2.03 -11.87
N GLU A 27 9.30 -0.80 -12.12
CA GLU A 27 10.37 -0.49 -13.06
C GLU A 27 11.77 -0.57 -12.44
N LEU A 28 11.85 -0.48 -11.10
CA LEU A 28 13.10 -0.51 -10.35
C LEU A 28 13.58 -1.92 -10.00
N ASP A 29 12.72 -2.93 -10.17
CA ASP A 29 13.04 -4.32 -9.84
C ASP A 29 12.29 -5.27 -10.79
N ASP A 30 13.05 -6.07 -11.54
CA ASP A 30 12.56 -7.09 -12.48
C ASP A 30 12.69 -8.52 -11.93
N SER A 31 13.27 -8.68 -10.75
CA SER A 31 13.51 -9.99 -10.11
C SER A 31 12.31 -10.49 -9.30
N HIS A 32 11.34 -9.61 -9.03
CA HIS A 32 10.13 -9.90 -8.27
C HIS A 32 8.87 -9.61 -9.10
N GLN A 33 7.73 -10.17 -8.68
CA GLN A 33 6.46 -9.97 -9.36
C GLN A 33 5.63 -8.91 -8.61
N PHE A 34 5.08 -7.94 -9.34
CA PHE A 34 4.20 -6.92 -8.77
C PHE A 34 2.78 -7.12 -9.28
N ARG A 35 1.80 -7.08 -8.38
CA ARG A 35 0.38 -7.21 -8.69
C ARG A 35 -0.40 -6.03 -8.13
N TRP A 36 -1.16 -5.37 -9.00
CA TRP A 36 -2.08 -4.33 -8.56
C TRP A 36 -3.27 -4.96 -7.81
N ILE A 37 -3.55 -4.43 -6.63
CA ILE A 37 -4.74 -4.76 -5.84
C ILE A 37 -5.61 -3.52 -5.83
N GLU A 38 -6.62 -3.52 -6.71
CA GLU A 38 -7.48 -2.36 -6.92
C GLU A 38 -8.54 -2.26 -5.81
N ILE A 39 -8.85 -1.01 -5.42
CA ILE A 39 -9.79 -0.70 -4.32
C ILE A 39 -10.92 0.23 -4.75
N ASN A 40 -11.01 0.58 -6.04
CA ASN A 40 -11.96 1.54 -6.60
C ASN A 40 -13.41 1.05 -6.60
N ASP A 41 -13.65 -0.25 -6.75
CA ASP A 41 -14.98 -0.83 -6.91
C ASP A 41 -15.53 -1.46 -5.62
N LEU A 42 -14.84 -1.25 -4.50
CA LEU A 42 -15.29 -1.74 -3.21
C LEU A 42 -16.48 -0.89 -2.72
N PRO A 43 -17.63 -1.50 -2.40
CA PRO A 43 -18.72 -0.77 -1.76
C PRO A 43 -18.27 -0.23 -0.40
N LEU A 44 -18.95 0.77 0.12
CA LEU A 44 -18.71 1.20 1.49
C LEU A 44 -18.95 0.04 2.45
N PHE A 45 -18.01 -0.15 3.37
CA PHE A 45 -18.10 -1.23 4.35
C PHE A 45 -19.39 -1.10 5.17
N ASN A 46 -20.12 -2.21 5.23
CA ASN A 46 -21.32 -2.38 6.04
C ASN A 46 -21.35 -3.85 6.50
N GLU A 47 -21.49 -4.07 7.78
CA GLU A 47 -21.56 -5.41 8.39
C GLU A 47 -22.72 -6.24 7.81
N ASP A 48 -23.83 -5.62 7.42
CA ASP A 48 -24.97 -6.33 6.80
C ASP A 48 -24.58 -7.05 5.49
N LEU A 49 -23.57 -6.56 4.78
CA LEU A 49 -23.06 -7.16 3.55
C LEU A 49 -22.16 -8.38 3.81
N GLU A 50 -21.79 -8.65 5.05
CA GLU A 50 -21.01 -9.87 5.38
C GLU A 50 -21.83 -11.16 5.21
N ILE A 51 -23.15 -11.07 5.25
CA ILE A 51 -24.05 -12.21 5.00
C ILE A 51 -24.02 -12.67 3.53
N SER A 52 -23.83 -11.71 2.61
CA SER A 52 -23.72 -11.94 1.16
C SER A 52 -22.63 -11.03 0.61
N VAL A 53 -21.38 -11.48 0.77
CA VAL A 53 -20.20 -10.68 0.43
C VAL A 53 -20.18 -10.37 -1.06
N PRO A 54 -20.08 -9.10 -1.47
CA PRO A 54 -19.98 -8.73 -2.88
C PRO A 54 -18.76 -9.36 -3.57
N GLU A 55 -18.90 -9.70 -4.85
CA GLU A 55 -17.84 -10.33 -5.65
C GLU A 55 -16.57 -9.47 -5.70
N THR A 56 -16.72 -8.15 -5.78
CA THR A 56 -15.58 -7.19 -5.75
C THR A 56 -14.77 -7.30 -4.47
N VAL A 57 -15.42 -7.52 -3.33
CA VAL A 57 -14.78 -7.71 -2.03
C VAL A 57 -14.10 -9.08 -1.96
N THR A 58 -14.74 -10.13 -2.48
CA THR A 58 -14.14 -11.47 -2.52
C THR A 58 -12.89 -11.49 -3.38
N SER A 59 -12.93 -10.88 -4.58
CA SER A 59 -11.79 -10.75 -5.47
C SER A 59 -10.65 -9.93 -4.85
N PHE A 60 -10.97 -8.83 -4.18
CA PHE A 60 -10.00 -8.01 -3.45
C PHE A 60 -9.29 -8.82 -2.34
N LYS A 61 -10.04 -9.58 -1.55
CA LYS A 61 -9.47 -10.42 -0.49
C LYS A 61 -8.58 -11.53 -1.04
N SER A 62 -9.01 -12.19 -2.11
CA SER A 62 -8.19 -13.20 -2.80
C SER A 62 -6.88 -12.60 -3.30
N ALA A 63 -6.92 -11.43 -3.93
CA ALA A 63 -5.71 -10.75 -4.40
C ALA A 63 -4.71 -10.42 -3.27
N ILE A 64 -5.20 -10.13 -2.05
CA ILE A 64 -4.36 -9.95 -0.86
C ILE A 64 -3.74 -11.29 -0.41
N GLN A 65 -4.50 -12.38 -0.44
CA GLN A 65 -4.01 -13.70 -0.03
C GLN A 65 -2.91 -14.22 -0.96
N ASP A 66 -3.02 -13.96 -2.26
CA ASP A 66 -2.16 -14.49 -3.31
C ASP A 66 -0.77 -13.81 -3.41
N VAL A 67 -0.42 -12.92 -2.50
CA VAL A 67 0.88 -12.21 -2.50
C VAL A 67 1.65 -12.46 -1.21
N ASP A 68 2.99 -12.42 -1.28
CA ASP A 68 3.88 -12.61 -0.15
C ASP A 68 3.91 -11.39 0.80
N GLY A 69 3.71 -10.20 0.24
CA GLY A 69 3.66 -8.95 1.00
C GLY A 69 2.97 -7.85 0.22
N ILE A 70 2.66 -6.75 0.87
CA ILE A 70 1.93 -5.64 0.26
C ILE A 70 2.67 -4.33 0.52
N ILE A 71 2.76 -3.48 -0.49
CA ILE A 71 3.15 -2.09 -0.33
C ILE A 71 1.91 -1.22 -0.54
N ILE A 72 1.54 -0.46 0.48
CA ILE A 72 0.48 0.54 0.42
C ILE A 72 1.12 1.88 0.08
N ILE A 73 0.70 2.49 -1.02
CA ILE A 73 1.15 3.80 -1.47
C ILE A 73 -0.02 4.78 -1.33
N SER A 74 0.07 5.72 -0.37
CA SER A 74 -1.07 6.56 0.00
C SER A 74 -0.77 8.05 -0.05
N PRO A 75 -1.68 8.87 -0.57
CA PRO A 75 -1.68 10.31 -0.30
C PRO A 75 -2.14 10.59 1.14
N GLU A 76 -2.12 11.85 1.50
CA GLU A 76 -2.71 12.39 2.72
C GLU A 76 -3.82 13.38 2.35
N TYR A 77 -5.01 13.21 2.89
CA TYR A 77 -6.13 14.13 2.73
C TYR A 77 -6.56 14.66 4.10
N ASN A 78 -6.55 15.99 4.26
CA ASN A 78 -6.92 16.64 5.51
C ASN A 78 -6.19 16.06 6.74
N SER A 79 -4.86 15.88 6.61
CA SER A 79 -3.99 15.28 7.65
C SER A 79 -4.41 13.88 8.07
N GLY A 80 -4.98 13.09 7.16
CA GLY A 80 -5.47 11.76 7.49
C GLY A 80 -5.42 10.77 6.33
N ILE A 81 -5.78 9.53 6.67
CA ILE A 81 -5.93 8.42 5.74
C ILE A 81 -7.06 8.72 4.73
N PRO A 82 -6.86 8.48 3.42
CA PRO A 82 -7.94 8.59 2.44
C PRO A 82 -9.11 7.65 2.76
N GLY A 83 -10.35 8.13 2.64
CA GLY A 83 -11.54 7.33 2.93
C GLY A 83 -11.62 6.02 2.14
N VAL A 84 -11.22 6.03 0.86
CA VAL A 84 -11.19 4.83 0.03
C VAL A 84 -10.21 3.76 0.56
N LEU A 85 -9.05 4.18 1.07
CA LEU A 85 -8.08 3.25 1.68
C LEU A 85 -8.60 2.72 3.02
N LYS A 86 -9.18 3.59 3.85
CA LYS A 86 -9.79 3.15 5.11
C LYS A 86 -10.89 2.11 4.86
N ASN A 87 -11.76 2.36 3.87
CA ASN A 87 -12.79 1.42 3.45
C ASN A 87 -12.21 0.05 3.03
N ALA A 88 -11.15 0.05 2.22
CA ALA A 88 -10.49 -1.19 1.81
C ALA A 88 -9.90 -1.95 3.01
N LEU A 89 -9.28 -1.25 3.98
CA LEU A 89 -8.76 -1.87 5.20
C LEU A 89 -9.88 -2.43 6.08
N ASP A 90 -11.05 -1.77 6.16
CA ASP A 90 -12.19 -2.29 6.89
C ASP A 90 -12.68 -3.61 6.27
N TRP A 91 -12.84 -3.69 4.96
CA TRP A 91 -13.16 -4.94 4.27
C TRP A 91 -12.10 -6.05 4.46
N ALA A 92 -10.82 -5.69 4.45
CA ALA A 92 -9.72 -6.65 4.64
C ALA A 92 -9.65 -7.21 6.07
N SER A 93 -10.24 -6.49 7.05
CA SER A 93 -10.27 -6.89 8.46
C SER A 93 -11.38 -7.88 8.82
N ARG A 94 -12.27 -8.21 7.89
CA ARG A 94 -13.50 -8.97 8.17
C ARG A 94 -13.62 -10.23 7.29
N PRO A 95 -14.26 -11.34 7.76
CA PRO A 95 -14.54 -11.53 9.19
C PRO A 95 -13.24 -11.63 9.99
N ARG A 96 -13.30 -11.33 11.29
CA ARG A 96 -12.11 -11.18 12.12
C ARG A 96 -11.25 -12.45 12.20
N GLU A 97 -11.87 -13.61 12.19
CA GLU A 97 -11.22 -14.93 12.29
C GLU A 97 -10.41 -15.29 11.03
N SER A 98 -10.71 -14.65 9.91
CA SER A 98 -10.06 -14.87 8.61
C SER A 98 -9.65 -13.56 7.94
N ALA A 99 -9.28 -12.55 8.74
CA ALA A 99 -8.81 -11.26 8.25
C ALA A 99 -7.58 -11.44 7.36
N VAL A 100 -7.72 -11.13 6.06
CA VAL A 100 -6.72 -11.46 5.02
C VAL A 100 -5.40 -10.70 5.16
N LEU A 101 -5.39 -9.59 5.90
CA LEU A 101 -4.19 -8.81 6.21
C LEU A 101 -3.53 -9.24 7.54
N SER A 102 -4.19 -10.03 8.39
CA SER A 102 -3.59 -10.47 9.65
C SER A 102 -2.26 -11.18 9.37
N ARG A 103 -1.20 -10.75 10.08
CA ARG A 103 0.18 -11.25 9.93
C ARG A 103 0.81 -11.06 8.54
N LYS A 104 0.13 -10.40 7.60
CA LYS A 104 0.69 -10.09 6.26
C LYS A 104 1.79 -9.02 6.39
N PRO A 105 2.96 -9.18 5.73
CA PRO A 105 3.97 -8.14 5.65
C PRO A 105 3.47 -6.94 4.86
N VAL A 106 3.53 -5.73 5.44
CA VAL A 106 3.08 -4.50 4.80
C VAL A 106 4.14 -3.41 4.90
N GLY A 107 4.52 -2.84 3.75
CA GLY A 107 5.30 -1.62 3.62
C GLY A 107 4.40 -0.41 3.37
N LEU A 108 4.83 0.78 3.81
CA LEU A 108 4.10 2.04 3.61
C LEU A 108 4.97 3.07 2.89
N ILE A 109 4.45 3.62 1.80
CA ILE A 109 5.02 4.73 1.06
C ILE A 109 3.97 5.82 0.94
N GLY A 110 4.38 7.09 0.97
CA GLY A 110 3.44 8.18 0.75
C GLY A 110 4.05 9.31 -0.04
N ALA A 111 3.27 9.87 -0.96
CA ALA A 111 3.69 10.97 -1.82
C ALA A 111 2.66 12.10 -1.85
N THR A 112 3.13 13.34 -1.64
CA THR A 112 2.29 14.54 -1.62
C THR A 112 3.01 15.74 -2.25
N PRO A 113 2.28 16.69 -2.86
CA PRO A 113 2.84 17.98 -3.22
C PRO A 113 3.28 18.82 -2.02
N GLY A 114 2.73 18.56 -0.82
CA GLY A 114 3.08 19.25 0.41
C GLY A 114 4.46 18.88 0.97
N GLY A 115 4.87 19.56 2.05
CA GLY A 115 6.20 19.41 2.66
C GLY A 115 6.37 18.21 3.59
N LEU A 116 5.27 17.67 4.15
CA LEU A 116 5.34 16.64 5.21
C LEU A 116 5.33 15.19 4.70
N GLY A 117 5.18 14.98 3.37
CA GLY A 117 5.31 13.65 2.77
C GLY A 117 4.32 12.61 3.27
N THR A 118 3.09 13.00 3.64
CA THR A 118 2.03 12.11 4.16
C THR A 118 2.29 11.54 5.57
N ALA A 119 2.99 12.30 6.42
CA ALA A 119 3.39 11.81 7.74
C ALA A 119 2.21 11.47 8.65
N PHE A 120 1.14 12.28 8.63
CA PHE A 120 -0.05 12.04 9.46
C PHE A 120 -0.88 10.87 8.93
N ALA A 121 -1.05 10.76 7.61
CA ALA A 121 -1.74 9.61 7.03
C ALA A 121 -1.02 8.29 7.37
N GLN A 122 0.31 8.26 7.27
CA GLN A 122 1.08 7.06 7.62
C GLN A 122 0.98 6.68 9.11
N LEU A 123 0.87 7.66 10.02
CA LEU A 123 0.61 7.36 11.43
C LEU A 123 -0.75 6.69 11.63
N GLN A 124 -1.80 7.22 11.01
CA GLN A 124 -3.14 6.64 11.08
C GLN A 124 -3.21 5.27 10.41
N ILE A 125 -2.56 5.09 9.25
CA ILE A 125 -2.49 3.78 8.58
C ILE A 125 -1.82 2.76 9.51
N ARG A 126 -0.70 3.10 10.15
CA ARG A 126 -0.01 2.21 11.10
C ARG A 126 -0.92 1.83 12.26
N GLN A 127 -1.65 2.77 12.82
CA GLN A 127 -2.61 2.51 13.92
C GLN A 127 -3.69 1.51 13.49
N VAL A 128 -4.25 1.67 12.28
CA VAL A 128 -5.26 0.74 11.74
C VAL A 128 -4.65 -0.64 11.52
N LEU A 129 -3.48 -0.73 10.89
CA LEU A 129 -2.81 -1.99 10.61
C LEU A 129 -2.39 -2.74 11.88
N GLU A 130 -1.96 -2.02 12.92
CA GLU A 130 -1.66 -2.59 14.23
C GLU A 130 -2.89 -3.24 14.86
N ALA A 131 -4.05 -2.55 14.83
CA ALA A 131 -5.32 -3.11 15.31
C ALA A 131 -5.75 -4.37 14.55
N MET A 132 -5.29 -4.53 13.31
CA MET A 132 -5.53 -5.70 12.45
C MET A 132 -4.45 -6.78 12.60
N GLN A 133 -3.48 -6.63 13.50
CA GLN A 133 -2.35 -7.55 13.70
C GLN A 133 -1.48 -7.75 12.44
N VAL A 134 -1.33 -6.70 11.64
CA VAL A 134 -0.52 -6.71 10.43
C VAL A 134 0.95 -6.50 10.77
N HIS A 135 1.84 -7.23 10.11
CA HIS A 135 3.28 -6.96 10.21
C HIS A 135 3.63 -5.73 9.37
N VAL A 136 3.83 -4.59 10.03
CA VAL A 136 4.22 -3.36 9.34
C VAL A 136 5.72 -3.21 9.39
N LEU A 137 6.37 -3.02 8.23
CA LEU A 137 7.82 -2.85 8.14
C LEU A 137 8.32 -1.82 9.18
N PRO A 138 9.17 -2.22 10.14
CA PRO A 138 9.65 -1.36 11.23
C PRO A 138 10.81 -0.48 10.76
N PHE A 139 10.66 0.13 9.58
CA PHE A 139 11.75 0.82 8.91
C PHE A 139 11.50 2.33 8.77
N GLN A 140 12.53 3.03 8.27
CA GLN A 140 12.45 4.46 7.99
C GLN A 140 11.21 4.78 7.15
N LYS A 141 10.43 5.79 7.57
CA LYS A 141 9.22 6.21 6.86
C LYS A 141 9.58 6.70 5.47
N MET A 142 8.99 6.11 4.44
CA MET A 142 9.14 6.59 3.06
C MET A 142 8.16 7.73 2.78
N LEU A 143 8.62 8.96 3.01
CA LEU A 143 7.85 10.21 2.91
C LEU A 143 8.34 11.02 1.73
N ILE A 144 7.60 11.01 0.61
CA ILE A 144 7.96 11.74 -0.60
C ILE A 144 7.24 13.09 -0.62
N SER A 145 7.92 14.12 -0.15
CA SER A 145 7.43 15.50 -0.18
C SER A 145 7.68 16.15 -1.54
N GLN A 146 6.92 17.21 -1.86
CA GLN A 146 7.04 17.99 -3.09
C GLN A 146 7.10 17.12 -4.35
N VAL A 147 6.31 16.05 -4.39
CA VAL A 147 6.35 15.02 -5.43
C VAL A 147 6.13 15.58 -6.84
N HIS A 148 5.38 16.69 -6.98
CA HIS A 148 5.15 17.35 -8.26
C HIS A 148 6.44 17.91 -8.90
N LYS A 149 7.52 18.09 -8.14
CA LYS A 149 8.84 18.51 -8.65
C LYS A 149 9.74 17.33 -9.02
N LYS A 150 9.30 16.11 -8.74
CA LYS A 150 10.08 14.87 -8.88
C LYS A 150 9.53 13.98 -10.00
N ILE A 151 8.37 14.34 -10.54
CA ILE A 151 7.65 13.58 -11.55
C ILE A 151 7.47 14.43 -12.80
N ASP A 152 7.76 13.86 -13.96
CA ASP A 152 7.29 14.38 -15.23
C ASP A 152 5.79 14.08 -15.34
N SER A 153 4.98 15.15 -15.32
CA SER A 153 3.51 15.03 -15.33
C SER A 153 2.95 14.65 -16.71
N GLU A 154 3.67 14.92 -17.80
CA GLU A 154 3.25 14.58 -19.16
C GLU A 154 3.53 13.11 -19.46
N GLN A 155 4.73 12.66 -19.15
CA GLN A 155 5.15 11.26 -19.33
C GLN A 155 4.68 10.35 -18.19
N LYS A 156 4.23 10.93 -17.05
CA LYS A 156 3.79 10.21 -15.84
C LYS A 156 4.86 9.29 -15.28
N VAL A 157 6.11 9.75 -15.25
CA VAL A 157 7.26 8.99 -14.74
C VAL A 157 7.97 9.74 -13.63
N LEU A 158 8.54 9.01 -12.70
CA LEU A 158 9.43 9.55 -11.67
C LEU A 158 10.78 9.88 -12.32
N THR A 159 11.22 11.15 -12.21
CA THR A 159 12.47 11.63 -12.82
C THR A 159 13.56 11.90 -11.78
N ASP A 160 13.21 12.08 -10.51
CA ASP A 160 14.17 12.38 -9.44
C ASP A 160 14.98 11.14 -9.03
N GLU A 161 16.26 11.14 -9.41
CA GLU A 161 17.17 10.01 -9.18
C GLU A 161 17.41 9.69 -7.69
N GLN A 162 17.34 10.70 -6.83
CA GLN A 162 17.48 10.47 -5.39
C GLN A 162 16.27 9.70 -4.85
N THR A 163 15.07 10.06 -5.27
CA THR A 163 13.85 9.36 -4.88
C THR A 163 13.83 7.93 -5.43
N LYS A 164 14.29 7.69 -6.68
CA LYS A 164 14.43 6.34 -7.24
C LYS A 164 15.36 5.47 -6.38
N ARG A 165 16.53 5.99 -6.00
CA ARG A 165 17.46 5.26 -5.11
C ARG A 165 16.84 4.92 -3.75
N TYR A 166 16.09 5.84 -3.15
CA TYR A 166 15.40 5.58 -1.88
C TYR A 166 14.29 4.53 -2.03
N LEU A 167 13.52 4.57 -3.12
CA LEU A 167 12.52 3.55 -3.41
C LEU A 167 13.15 2.17 -3.61
N GLN A 168 14.26 2.10 -4.34
CA GLN A 168 15.00 0.85 -4.56
C GLN A 168 15.55 0.28 -3.25
N GLN A 169 16.14 1.13 -2.40
CA GLN A 169 16.60 0.71 -1.07
C GLN A 169 15.44 0.23 -0.19
N TYR A 170 14.32 0.97 -0.20
CA TYR A 170 13.12 0.60 0.56
C TYR A 170 12.57 -0.76 0.10
N LEU A 171 12.46 -0.98 -1.21
CA LEU A 171 11.99 -2.23 -1.78
C LEU A 171 12.90 -3.39 -1.40
N HIS A 172 14.20 -3.24 -1.56
CA HIS A 172 15.18 -4.26 -1.16
C HIS A 172 15.05 -4.62 0.33
N GLN A 173 14.90 -3.62 1.20
CA GLN A 173 14.72 -3.83 2.63
C GLN A 173 13.39 -4.53 2.95
N PHE A 174 12.31 -4.16 2.26
CA PHE A 174 11.01 -4.80 2.42
C PHE A 174 11.05 -6.28 2.04
N ILE A 175 11.65 -6.60 0.91
CA ILE A 175 11.79 -7.98 0.43
C ILE A 175 12.66 -8.81 1.37
N HIS A 176 13.82 -8.28 1.78
CA HIS A 176 14.69 -8.94 2.75
C HIS A 176 13.95 -9.18 4.08
N TRP A 177 13.15 -8.22 4.54
CA TRP A 177 12.40 -8.35 5.77
C TRP A 177 11.30 -9.42 5.69
N ILE A 178 10.59 -9.54 4.56
CA ILE A 178 9.60 -10.63 4.35
C ILE A 178 10.23 -12.01 4.63
N ASP A 179 11.47 -12.23 4.21
CA ASP A 179 12.17 -13.51 4.40
C ASP A 179 12.57 -13.78 5.85
N HIS A 180 12.55 -12.75 6.72
CA HIS A 180 13.06 -12.82 8.08
C HIS A 180 12.01 -12.53 9.16
N ILE A 181 10.74 -12.37 8.78
CA ILE A 181 9.65 -12.24 9.76
C ILE A 181 9.52 -13.56 10.52
N PRO A 182 9.59 -13.54 11.86
CA PRO A 182 9.37 -14.75 12.65
C PRO A 182 7.97 -15.32 12.37
N ALA A 183 7.89 -16.63 12.15
CA ALA A 183 6.61 -17.32 12.24
C ALA A 183 6.13 -17.18 13.71
N LEU A 184 5.02 -16.52 13.90
CA LEU A 184 4.35 -16.49 15.20
C LEU A 184 3.42 -17.71 15.25
N ASP A 185 3.67 -18.59 16.20
CA ASP A 185 2.84 -19.76 16.52
C ASP A 185 1.43 -19.33 16.97
#